data_edf577bb27f7a2905a3ca4f7fdb5c7ce
#
_entry.id   edf577bb27f7a2905a3ca4f7fdb5c7ce
#
_cell.length_a   1.000
_cell.length_b   1.000
_cell.length_c   1.000
_cell.angle_alpha   90.00
_cell.angle_beta   90.00
_cell.angle_gamma   90.00
#
_symmetry.space_group_name_H-M   'P 1'
#
loop_
_entity.id
_entity.type
_entity.pdbx_description
1 polymer ?
#
loop_
_entity_poly.entity_id
_entity_poly.type
_entity_poly.pdbx_seq_one_letter_code
_entity_poly.pdbx_strand_id
1 'polypeptide(L)'
;MEIWHRLKDPVQTDRMGAPSGRLQGVEQEGEKTMGKIVIVGSGPAGCSAALYAARAGQEVVVISMGMGALSKAELIQNYYGFEEGITGVELYRQGVAGAKAVGAEFITAEVVGLDYTGLLVVQTTEEDYPADAVILATGAGRIAPKIAGLAEHEGRGVSYCATCDAFFYRGKTAAVLGSGEYALHEVQALLPLAGRVILCTNGEPLTADFPEGVEICTEKLAAVEGEEKVSALRLENGELLPVEGLFVALGVAGSAALARKLGAPVENGRIVVDERMQTGIPGLYAAGDCTGGLLQVCKAVYEGALAATEAIKQIRGKK
;
A
#
# COMPACT_ATOMS: atom_id res chain seq x y z
N MET A 1 10.19 -39.92 30.19
CA MET A 1 8.81 -40.25 29.80
C MET A 1 7.99 -40.43 31.07
N GLU A 2 7.75 -39.37 31.88
CA GLU A 2 6.98 -39.40 33.14
C GLU A 2 6.89 -38.02 33.78
N ILE A 3 6.26 -37.04 33.11
CA ILE A 3 5.96 -35.69 33.71
C ILE A 3 4.54 -35.20 33.36
N TRP A 4 3.76 -35.90 32.54
CA TRP A 4 2.47 -35.39 32.04
C TRP A 4 1.21 -36.02 32.65
N HIS A 5 1.28 -36.61 33.85
CA HIS A 5 0.12 -37.31 34.46
C HIS A 5 -0.38 -36.77 35.81
N ARG A 6 -0.24 -35.45 36.09
CA ARG A 6 -0.85 -34.85 37.29
C ARG A 6 -1.53 -33.53 36.99
N LEU A 7 -2.64 -33.56 36.32
CA LEU A 7 -3.63 -32.46 36.33
C LEU A 7 -5.02 -33.02 36.01
N LYS A 8 -5.57 -33.87 36.91
CA LYS A 8 -6.99 -34.24 36.92
C LYS A 8 -7.39 -34.43 38.38
N ASP A 9 -7.60 -33.32 39.10
CA ASP A 9 -8.42 -33.31 40.30
C ASP A 9 -9.34 -32.09 40.28
N PRO A 10 -10.64 -32.23 40.50
CA PRO A 10 -11.60 -31.12 40.52
C PRO A 10 -11.44 -30.32 41.82
N VAL A 11 -11.26 -29.00 41.66
CA VAL A 11 -11.25 -28.06 42.79
C VAL A 11 -12.61 -28.01 43.44
N GLN A 12 -12.71 -28.45 44.71
CA GLN A 12 -13.86 -28.24 45.59
C GLN A 12 -14.01 -26.73 45.86
N THR A 13 -15.21 -26.22 45.61
CA THR A 13 -15.60 -24.85 45.94
C THR A 13 -16.11 -24.80 47.38
N ASP A 14 -15.26 -24.32 48.29
CA ASP A 14 -15.72 -23.91 49.62
C ASP A 14 -16.33 -22.50 49.58
N ARG A 15 -17.57 -22.41 50.04
CA ARG A 15 -18.30 -21.15 50.24
C ARG A 15 -17.75 -20.46 51.49
N MET A 16 -17.05 -19.35 51.33
CA MET A 16 -16.86 -18.40 52.42
C MET A 16 -17.34 -17.00 52.05
N GLY A 17 -18.01 -16.36 53.01
CA GLY A 17 -18.86 -15.18 52.92
C GLY A 17 -18.19 -13.94 52.32
N ALA A 18 -19.00 -13.13 51.66
CA ALA A 18 -18.65 -11.85 51.11
C ALA A 18 -18.42 -10.79 52.22
N PRO A 19 -17.31 -10.03 52.17
CA PRO A 19 -17.24 -8.76 52.88
C PRO A 19 -17.90 -7.67 52.01
N SER A 20 -18.89 -6.99 52.58
CA SER A 20 -19.48 -5.76 52.05
C SER A 20 -18.48 -4.61 52.17
N GLY A 21 -17.67 -4.40 51.13
CA GLY A 21 -16.85 -3.23 50.98
C GLY A 21 -17.25 -2.48 49.72
N ARG A 22 -17.85 -1.29 49.84
CA ARG A 22 -18.06 -0.36 48.73
C ARG A 22 -16.72 0.00 48.13
N LEU A 23 -16.41 -0.53 47.00
CA LEU A 23 -15.40 0.04 46.12
C LEU A 23 -16.04 1.20 45.33
N GLN A 24 -15.89 2.41 45.87
CA GLN A 24 -16.01 3.64 45.10
C GLN A 24 -14.72 3.76 44.32
N GLY A 25 -14.80 3.89 43.01
CA GLY A 25 -13.67 4.10 42.12
C GLY A 25 -13.77 3.23 40.87
N VAL A 26 -14.92 3.25 40.19
CA VAL A 26 -14.91 2.93 38.75
C VAL A 26 -14.29 4.15 38.08
N GLU A 27 -12.98 4.09 37.86
CA GLU A 27 -12.34 4.96 36.88
C GLU A 27 -13.16 4.84 35.59
N GLN A 28 -13.70 5.97 35.14
CA GLN A 28 -14.30 6.06 33.81
C GLN A 28 -13.27 5.53 32.83
N GLU A 29 -13.51 4.36 32.25
CA GLU A 29 -12.80 3.95 31.03
C GLU A 29 -13.00 5.11 30.05
N GLY A 30 -11.92 5.87 29.83
CA GLY A 30 -11.94 6.96 28.87
C GLY A 30 -12.49 6.44 27.56
N GLU A 31 -13.44 7.15 26.99
CA GLU A 31 -14.05 6.84 25.70
C GLU A 31 -12.94 6.38 24.74
N LYS A 32 -12.96 5.10 24.35
CA LYS A 32 -11.98 4.55 23.41
C LYS A 32 -12.13 5.36 22.13
N THR A 33 -11.16 6.21 21.82
CA THR A 33 -11.16 6.98 20.59
C THR A 33 -11.15 6.00 19.42
N MET A 34 -12.28 5.89 18.74
CA MET A 34 -12.42 5.13 17.52
C MET A 34 -11.95 6.00 16.36
N GLY A 35 -10.96 5.54 15.63
CA GLY A 35 -10.47 6.18 14.41
C GLY A 35 -10.60 5.24 13.24
N LYS A 36 -10.49 5.80 12.04
CA LYS A 36 -10.55 5.06 10.78
C LYS A 36 -9.13 4.74 10.28
N ILE A 37 -8.87 3.47 10.08
CA ILE A 37 -7.61 2.97 9.49
C ILE A 37 -7.91 2.37 8.11
N VAL A 38 -7.31 2.92 7.08
CA VAL A 38 -7.39 2.36 5.72
C VAL A 38 -6.11 1.59 5.44
N ILE A 39 -6.26 0.35 4.98
CA ILE A 39 -5.16 -0.57 4.66
C ILE A 39 -5.17 -0.85 3.16
N VAL A 40 -4.08 -0.55 2.49
CA VAL A 40 -3.93 -0.78 1.05
C VAL A 40 -3.18 -2.08 0.81
N GLY A 41 -3.92 -3.10 0.39
CA GLY A 41 -3.41 -4.46 0.16
C GLY A 41 -3.92 -5.48 1.18
N SER A 42 -4.41 -6.62 0.70
CA SER A 42 -5.01 -7.70 1.49
C SER A 42 -4.10 -8.92 1.65
N GLY A 43 -2.79 -8.78 1.40
CA GLY A 43 -1.80 -9.82 1.65
C GLY A 43 -1.58 -10.09 3.15
N PRO A 44 -0.59 -10.93 3.53
CA PRO A 44 -0.33 -11.28 4.93
C PRO A 44 -0.13 -10.06 5.84
N ALA A 45 0.57 -9.01 5.38
CA ALA A 45 0.75 -7.77 6.14
C ALA A 45 -0.57 -7.04 6.35
N GLY A 46 -1.36 -6.86 5.28
CA GLY A 46 -2.64 -6.15 5.36
C GLY A 46 -3.68 -6.88 6.20
N CYS A 47 -3.83 -8.20 6.03
CA CYS A 47 -4.73 -9.00 6.86
C CYS A 47 -4.32 -9.00 8.34
N SER A 48 -3.01 -9.07 8.63
CA SER A 48 -2.51 -8.98 9.99
C SER A 48 -2.78 -7.61 10.60
N ALA A 49 -2.51 -6.53 9.86
CA ALA A 49 -2.84 -5.18 10.31
C ALA A 49 -4.33 -5.00 10.58
N ALA A 50 -5.19 -5.48 9.67
CA ALA A 50 -6.64 -5.42 9.82
C ALA A 50 -7.13 -6.16 11.06
N LEU A 51 -6.61 -7.36 11.31
CA LEU A 51 -6.92 -8.17 12.48
C LEU A 51 -6.61 -7.42 13.79
N TYR A 52 -5.43 -6.82 13.89
CA TYR A 52 -5.02 -6.08 15.10
C TYR A 52 -5.81 -4.79 15.29
N ALA A 53 -6.03 -4.02 14.22
CA ALA A 53 -6.74 -2.75 14.27
C ALA A 53 -8.24 -2.94 14.64
N ALA A 54 -8.93 -3.88 13.97
CA ALA A 54 -10.33 -4.16 14.23
C ALA A 54 -10.56 -4.73 15.65
N ARG A 55 -9.69 -5.65 16.13
CA ARG A 55 -9.74 -6.14 17.52
C ARG A 55 -9.50 -5.04 18.55
N ALA A 56 -8.81 -3.97 18.22
CA ALA A 56 -8.61 -2.81 19.07
C ALA A 56 -9.79 -1.82 19.03
N GLY A 57 -10.84 -2.12 18.26
CA GLY A 57 -12.06 -1.31 18.14
C GLY A 57 -11.91 -0.11 17.20
N GLN A 58 -10.99 -0.19 16.21
CA GLN A 58 -10.92 0.83 15.16
C GLN A 58 -11.87 0.46 14.00
N GLU A 59 -12.34 1.46 13.26
CA GLU A 59 -12.96 1.27 11.95
C GLU A 59 -11.85 0.89 10.95
N VAL A 60 -12.00 -0.25 10.29
CA VAL A 60 -10.95 -0.77 9.38
C VAL A 60 -11.51 -1.08 8.02
N VAL A 61 -10.94 -0.45 7.00
CA VAL A 61 -11.22 -0.73 5.59
C VAL A 61 -9.95 -1.22 4.93
N VAL A 62 -10.02 -2.42 4.32
CA VAL A 62 -8.93 -3.00 3.51
C VAL A 62 -9.30 -2.89 2.05
N ILE A 63 -8.49 -2.20 1.26
CA ILE A 63 -8.72 -1.98 -0.18
C ILE A 63 -7.67 -2.74 -0.96
N SER A 64 -8.09 -3.61 -1.88
CA SER A 64 -7.17 -4.38 -2.73
C SER A 64 -7.81 -4.92 -3.99
N MET A 65 -6.99 -5.22 -5.00
CA MET A 65 -7.38 -5.89 -6.25
C MET A 65 -7.27 -7.42 -6.16
N GLY A 66 -6.93 -8.00 -5.00
CA GLY A 66 -6.90 -9.45 -4.79
C GLY A 66 -5.66 -10.00 -4.08
N MET A 67 -5.36 -11.28 -4.31
CA MET A 67 -4.41 -12.08 -3.52
C MET A 67 -2.93 -11.69 -3.66
N GLY A 68 -2.57 -10.94 -4.71
CA GLY A 68 -1.18 -10.55 -4.94
C GLY A 68 -0.24 -11.76 -5.10
N ALA A 69 0.91 -11.73 -4.42
CA ALA A 69 1.95 -12.78 -4.53
C ALA A 69 1.48 -14.16 -4.05
N LEU A 70 0.53 -14.23 -3.12
CA LEU A 70 0.01 -15.51 -2.62
C LEU A 70 -0.70 -16.35 -3.70
N SER A 71 -1.21 -15.71 -4.76
CA SER A 71 -1.83 -16.42 -5.89
C SER A 71 -0.86 -17.37 -6.61
N LYS A 72 0.44 -17.15 -6.50
CA LYS A 72 1.52 -17.89 -7.16
C LYS A 72 2.22 -18.90 -6.23
N ALA A 73 1.88 -18.92 -4.94
CA ALA A 73 2.49 -19.78 -3.95
C ALA A 73 1.74 -21.12 -3.87
N GLU A 74 2.26 -22.13 -4.56
CA GLU A 74 1.64 -23.47 -4.59
C GLU A 74 1.65 -24.13 -3.20
N LEU A 75 2.78 -24.06 -2.47
CA LEU A 75 2.93 -24.58 -1.13
C LEU A 75 3.94 -23.75 -0.32
N ILE A 76 3.53 -23.30 0.86
CA ILE A 76 4.33 -22.57 1.82
C ILE A 76 4.63 -23.51 2.99
N GLN A 77 5.87 -23.98 3.12
CA GLN A 77 6.29 -24.95 4.13
C GLN A 77 7.08 -24.31 5.30
N ASN A 78 7.46 -23.06 5.15
CA ASN A 78 8.30 -22.33 6.12
C ASN A 78 7.50 -21.29 6.93
N TYR A 79 6.18 -21.46 7.03
CA TYR A 79 5.35 -20.64 7.89
C TYR A 79 4.88 -21.44 9.11
N TYR A 80 5.19 -20.92 10.29
CA TYR A 80 4.91 -21.59 11.57
C TYR A 80 3.43 -21.93 11.74
N GLY A 81 3.17 -23.16 12.23
CA GLY A 81 1.84 -23.63 12.57
C GLY A 81 1.19 -24.54 11.52
N PHE A 82 1.86 -24.81 10.40
CA PHE A 82 1.37 -25.69 9.34
C PHE A 82 2.36 -26.83 9.10
N GLU A 83 2.09 -28.01 9.68
CA GLU A 83 2.97 -29.18 9.63
C GLU A 83 3.22 -29.66 8.19
N GLU A 84 2.18 -29.71 7.38
CA GLU A 84 2.23 -30.12 5.97
C GLU A 84 2.40 -28.93 5.00
N GLY A 85 2.57 -27.71 5.55
CA GLY A 85 2.52 -26.47 4.78
C GLY A 85 1.09 -26.02 4.50
N ILE A 86 0.97 -24.91 3.77
CA ILE A 86 -0.31 -24.32 3.35
C ILE A 86 -0.18 -23.73 1.96
N THR A 87 -1.19 -23.82 1.11
CA THR A 87 -1.19 -23.11 -0.18
C THR A 87 -1.38 -21.62 0.03
N GLY A 88 -0.83 -20.79 -0.87
CA GLY A 88 -1.01 -19.34 -0.79
C GLY A 88 -2.48 -18.93 -0.87
N VAL A 89 -3.28 -19.62 -1.69
CA VAL A 89 -4.73 -19.38 -1.82
C VAL A 89 -5.45 -19.63 -0.50
N GLU A 90 -5.14 -20.75 0.17
CA GLU A 90 -5.80 -21.08 1.44
C GLU A 90 -5.34 -20.14 2.57
N LEU A 91 -4.06 -19.79 2.62
CA LEU A 91 -3.55 -18.81 3.58
C LEU A 91 -4.22 -17.44 3.41
N TYR A 92 -4.38 -16.98 2.16
CA TYR A 92 -5.10 -15.75 1.85
C TYR A 92 -6.55 -15.82 2.32
N ARG A 93 -7.27 -16.90 1.96
CA ARG A 93 -8.68 -17.08 2.33
C ARG A 93 -8.87 -17.04 3.86
N GLN A 94 -8.00 -17.73 4.60
CA GLN A 94 -8.04 -17.74 6.08
C GLN A 94 -7.71 -16.37 6.67
N GLY A 95 -6.70 -15.67 6.14
CA GLY A 95 -6.32 -14.34 6.58
C GLY A 95 -7.45 -13.32 6.42
N VAL A 96 -8.09 -13.28 5.24
CA VAL A 96 -9.25 -12.41 4.98
C VAL A 96 -10.44 -12.78 5.86
N ALA A 97 -10.76 -14.08 5.96
CA ALA A 97 -11.87 -14.54 6.80
C ALA A 97 -11.66 -14.18 8.28
N GLY A 98 -10.44 -14.34 8.80
CA GLY A 98 -10.11 -13.98 10.18
C GLY A 98 -10.25 -12.49 10.46
N ALA A 99 -9.80 -11.62 9.54
CA ALA A 99 -9.94 -10.18 9.68
C ALA A 99 -11.41 -9.71 9.57
N LYS A 100 -12.19 -10.27 8.64
CA LYS A 100 -13.63 -10.02 8.52
C LYS A 100 -14.41 -10.44 9.77
N ALA A 101 -14.06 -11.58 10.37
CA ALA A 101 -14.73 -12.09 11.57
C ALA A 101 -14.61 -11.16 12.78
N VAL A 102 -13.64 -10.26 12.79
CA VAL A 102 -13.47 -9.25 13.87
C VAL A 102 -13.90 -7.83 13.44
N GLY A 103 -14.55 -7.70 12.27
CA GLY A 103 -15.21 -6.47 11.85
C GLY A 103 -14.43 -5.63 10.83
N ALA A 104 -13.33 -6.13 10.24
CA ALA A 104 -12.68 -5.43 9.14
C ALA A 104 -13.50 -5.54 7.84
N GLU A 105 -13.71 -4.42 7.17
CA GLU A 105 -14.34 -4.35 5.85
C GLU A 105 -13.30 -4.57 4.76
N PHE A 106 -13.68 -5.29 3.68
CA PHE A 106 -12.81 -5.53 2.51
C PHE A 106 -13.49 -5.05 1.25
N ILE A 107 -12.84 -4.14 0.54
CA ILE A 107 -13.30 -3.52 -0.69
C ILE A 107 -12.37 -3.94 -1.83
N THR A 108 -12.98 -4.33 -2.96
CA THR A 108 -12.24 -4.58 -4.19
C THR A 108 -12.28 -3.32 -5.05
N ALA A 109 -11.20 -2.55 -5.03
CA ALA A 109 -11.02 -1.36 -5.84
C ALA A 109 -9.53 -1.14 -6.11
N GLU A 110 -9.22 -0.46 -7.21
CA GLU A 110 -7.86 -0.01 -7.49
C GLU A 110 -7.59 1.30 -6.75
N VAL A 111 -6.49 1.33 -5.98
CA VAL A 111 -5.98 2.56 -5.37
C VAL A 111 -5.11 3.27 -6.40
N VAL A 112 -5.49 4.48 -6.78
CA VAL A 112 -4.79 5.29 -7.79
C VAL A 112 -3.99 6.44 -7.19
N GLY A 113 -4.29 6.84 -5.95
CA GLY A 113 -3.60 7.95 -5.30
C GLY A 113 -3.65 7.93 -3.78
N LEU A 114 -2.81 8.79 -3.20
CA LEU A 114 -2.88 9.23 -1.81
C LEU A 114 -2.80 10.75 -1.79
N ASP A 115 -3.60 11.37 -0.93
CA ASP A 115 -3.61 12.82 -0.72
C ASP A 115 -3.68 13.15 0.77
N TYR A 116 -3.45 14.43 1.09
CA TYR A 116 -3.56 14.97 2.44
C TYR A 116 -4.34 16.29 2.42
N THR A 117 -5.57 16.24 2.92
CA THR A 117 -6.49 17.39 2.99
C THR A 117 -6.82 17.78 4.45
N GLY A 118 -5.86 17.60 5.37
CA GLY A 118 -6.08 17.66 6.82
C GLY A 118 -6.22 16.27 7.45
N LEU A 119 -6.69 15.29 6.66
CA LEU A 119 -6.61 13.84 6.90
C LEU A 119 -5.91 13.19 5.71
N LEU A 120 -5.38 11.99 5.91
CA LEU A 120 -4.93 11.15 4.81
C LEU A 120 -6.16 10.70 4.00
N VAL A 121 -6.07 10.72 2.69
CA VAL A 121 -7.13 10.28 1.78
C VAL A 121 -6.57 9.22 0.84
N VAL A 122 -7.16 8.03 0.84
CA VAL A 122 -6.86 6.98 -0.14
C VAL A 122 -7.84 7.13 -1.30
N GLN A 123 -7.30 7.48 -2.47
CA GLN A 123 -8.08 7.68 -3.69
C GLN A 123 -8.18 6.37 -4.46
N THR A 124 -9.41 5.97 -4.82
CA THR A 124 -9.66 4.77 -5.63
C THR A 124 -10.38 5.11 -6.91
N THR A 125 -10.56 4.12 -7.78
CA THR A 125 -11.37 4.23 -8.99
C THR A 125 -12.87 4.41 -8.72
N GLU A 126 -13.33 4.11 -7.50
CA GLU A 126 -14.73 4.15 -7.10
C GLU A 126 -15.04 5.40 -6.27
N GLU A 127 -14.36 5.52 -5.13
CA GLU A 127 -14.56 6.61 -4.17
C GLU A 127 -13.30 6.89 -3.35
N ASP A 128 -13.29 8.02 -2.64
CA ASP A 128 -12.20 8.44 -1.77
C ASP A 128 -12.44 8.02 -0.31
N TYR A 129 -11.39 7.51 0.36
CA TYR A 129 -11.44 7.04 1.73
C TYR A 129 -10.58 7.93 2.65
N PRO A 130 -11.17 8.92 3.35
CA PRO A 130 -10.45 9.66 4.40
C PRO A 130 -10.14 8.74 5.58
N ALA A 131 -8.95 8.92 6.19
CA ALA A 131 -8.44 8.05 7.23
C ALA A 131 -7.59 8.82 8.25
N ASP A 132 -7.67 8.41 9.53
CA ASP A 132 -6.77 8.87 10.60
C ASP A 132 -5.37 8.26 10.47
N ALA A 133 -5.29 7.07 9.90
CA ALA A 133 -4.04 6.41 9.53
C ALA A 133 -4.21 5.53 8.28
N VAL A 134 -3.14 5.43 7.48
CA VAL A 134 -3.06 4.56 6.30
C VAL A 134 -1.90 3.60 6.46
N ILE A 135 -2.12 2.31 6.15
CA ILE A 135 -1.08 1.28 6.15
C ILE A 135 -0.91 0.76 4.72
N LEU A 136 0.24 1.02 4.13
CA LEU A 136 0.61 0.52 2.81
C LEU A 136 1.14 -0.91 2.92
N ALA A 137 0.43 -1.88 2.31
CA ALA A 137 0.73 -3.31 2.41
C ALA A 137 0.59 -4.03 1.04
N THR A 138 0.92 -3.35 -0.07
CA THR A 138 0.72 -3.88 -1.44
C THR A 138 1.76 -4.91 -1.86
N GLY A 139 2.65 -5.33 -0.97
CA GLY A 139 3.71 -6.29 -1.25
C GLY A 139 4.90 -5.69 -2.01
N ALA A 140 5.71 -6.53 -2.63
CA ALA A 140 6.79 -6.07 -3.48
C ALA A 140 6.21 -5.35 -4.69
N GLY A 141 6.59 -4.09 -4.90
CA GLY A 141 6.25 -3.33 -6.09
C GLY A 141 6.66 -4.09 -7.35
N ARG A 142 5.95 -3.86 -8.46
CA ARG A 142 6.45 -4.34 -9.76
C ARG A 142 7.82 -3.75 -9.99
N ILE A 143 8.75 -4.57 -10.50
CA ILE A 143 10.06 -4.10 -10.91
C ILE A 143 9.83 -3.06 -11.99
N ALA A 144 10.41 -1.86 -11.82
CA ALA A 144 10.41 -0.86 -12.89
C ALA A 144 10.90 -1.51 -14.18
N PRO A 145 10.32 -1.20 -15.33
CA PRO A 145 10.77 -1.77 -16.58
C PRO A 145 12.25 -1.45 -16.79
N LYS A 146 12.98 -2.40 -17.35
CA LYS A 146 14.40 -2.19 -17.70
C LYS A 146 14.49 -1.32 -18.96
N ILE A 147 14.14 -0.05 -18.83
CA ILE A 147 14.30 0.97 -19.86
C ILE A 147 15.61 1.70 -19.54
N ALA A 148 16.54 1.75 -20.50
CA ALA A 148 17.82 2.44 -20.33
C ALA A 148 17.56 3.93 -20.00
N GLY A 149 18.35 4.51 -19.08
CA GLY A 149 18.21 5.91 -18.68
C GLY A 149 17.04 6.20 -17.72
N LEU A 150 16.14 5.24 -17.45
CA LEU A 150 14.96 5.48 -16.59
C LEU A 150 15.39 5.82 -15.15
N ALA A 151 16.23 4.98 -14.56
CA ALA A 151 16.70 5.17 -13.18
C ALA A 151 17.65 6.37 -13.07
N GLU A 152 18.47 6.60 -14.05
CA GLU A 152 19.45 7.70 -14.11
C GLU A 152 18.78 9.07 -14.14
N HIS A 153 17.56 9.15 -14.71
CA HIS A 153 16.80 10.39 -14.80
C HIS A 153 15.72 10.54 -13.70
N GLU A 154 15.65 9.64 -12.73
CA GLU A 154 14.72 9.79 -11.59
C GLU A 154 14.98 11.11 -10.85
N GLY A 155 13.92 11.92 -10.69
CA GLY A 155 14.02 13.29 -10.15
C GLY A 155 14.65 14.32 -11.11
N ARG A 156 15.06 13.90 -12.31
CA ARG A 156 15.61 14.78 -13.36
C ARG A 156 14.78 14.70 -14.65
N GLY A 157 13.47 14.62 -14.48
CA GLY A 157 12.50 14.50 -15.58
C GLY A 157 11.75 13.18 -15.59
N VAL A 158 12.21 12.13 -14.89
CA VAL A 158 11.41 10.95 -14.57
C VAL A 158 10.75 11.14 -13.21
N SER A 159 9.43 10.99 -13.17
CA SER A 159 8.60 11.11 -11.98
C SER A 159 7.64 9.90 -11.83
N TYR A 160 7.14 9.69 -10.61
CA TYR A 160 6.13 8.67 -10.28
C TYR A 160 4.86 9.31 -9.68
N CYS A 161 4.74 10.66 -9.75
CA CYS A 161 3.64 11.38 -9.14
C CYS A 161 3.33 12.67 -9.91
N ALA A 162 2.32 12.64 -10.76
CA ALA A 162 1.89 13.84 -11.47
C ALA A 162 1.29 14.89 -10.52
N THR A 163 0.54 14.47 -9.51
CA THR A 163 0.00 15.40 -8.49
C THR A 163 1.11 16.21 -7.81
N CYS A 164 2.31 15.62 -7.62
CA CYS A 164 3.46 16.32 -7.02
C CYS A 164 4.17 17.25 -8.00
N ASP A 165 4.38 16.78 -9.24
CA ASP A 165 5.36 17.35 -10.15
C ASP A 165 4.76 18.04 -11.40
N ALA A 166 3.46 17.87 -11.69
CA ALA A 166 2.83 18.42 -12.89
C ALA A 166 3.02 19.94 -13.06
N PHE A 167 3.13 20.66 -11.95
CA PHE A 167 3.38 22.12 -11.97
C PHE A 167 4.67 22.47 -12.72
N PHE A 168 5.72 21.66 -12.63
CA PHE A 168 7.01 21.89 -13.31
C PHE A 168 6.92 21.69 -14.82
N TYR A 169 5.83 21.07 -15.30
CA TYR A 169 5.59 20.78 -16.72
C TYR A 169 4.54 21.69 -17.36
N ARG A 170 4.22 22.81 -16.70
CA ARG A 170 3.30 23.80 -17.28
C ARG A 170 3.77 24.27 -18.64
N GLY A 171 2.91 24.08 -19.66
CA GLY A 171 3.19 24.44 -21.05
C GLY A 171 4.21 23.56 -21.77
N LYS A 172 4.74 22.51 -21.12
CA LYS A 172 5.72 21.58 -21.68
C LYS A 172 5.06 20.30 -22.18
N THR A 173 5.85 19.45 -22.88
CA THR A 173 5.43 18.13 -23.27
C THR A 173 5.79 17.13 -22.18
N ALA A 174 4.78 16.43 -21.64
CA ALA A 174 4.96 15.37 -20.66
C ALA A 174 4.44 14.04 -21.24
N ALA A 175 5.19 12.96 -21.00
CA ALA A 175 4.75 11.60 -21.32
C ALA A 175 4.31 10.88 -20.04
N VAL A 176 3.31 10.00 -20.17
CA VAL A 176 2.89 9.05 -19.13
C VAL A 176 3.12 7.64 -19.65
N LEU A 177 3.87 6.83 -18.91
CA LEU A 177 4.14 5.43 -19.25
C LEU A 177 3.16 4.53 -18.50
N GLY A 178 2.20 3.96 -19.21
CA GLY A 178 1.18 3.09 -18.65
C GLY A 178 -0.03 2.95 -19.57
N SER A 179 -1.06 2.19 -19.17
CA SER A 179 -2.22 1.90 -20.03
C SER A 179 -3.54 1.68 -19.27
N GLY A 180 -3.53 1.75 -17.93
CA GLY A 180 -4.67 1.49 -17.05
C GLY A 180 -5.06 2.69 -16.19
N GLU A 181 -5.89 2.45 -15.19
CA GLU A 181 -6.48 3.45 -14.30
C GLU A 181 -5.44 4.33 -13.59
N TYR A 182 -4.33 3.72 -13.15
CA TYR A 182 -3.24 4.50 -12.55
C TYR A 182 -2.63 5.50 -13.57
N ALA A 183 -2.44 5.08 -14.83
CA ALA A 183 -1.95 5.98 -15.88
C ALA A 183 -3.00 7.05 -16.22
N LEU A 184 -4.28 6.71 -16.24
CA LEU A 184 -5.37 7.67 -16.43
C LEU A 184 -5.36 8.75 -15.34
N HIS A 185 -5.21 8.37 -14.08
CA HIS A 185 -5.09 9.31 -12.96
C HIS A 185 -3.92 10.29 -13.13
N GLU A 186 -2.74 9.81 -13.55
CA GLU A 186 -1.58 10.67 -13.81
C GLU A 186 -1.79 11.58 -15.01
N VAL A 187 -2.43 11.09 -16.09
CA VAL A 187 -2.82 11.90 -17.26
C VAL A 187 -3.77 13.02 -16.86
N GLN A 188 -4.80 12.72 -16.08
CA GLN A 188 -5.79 13.70 -15.64
C GLN A 188 -5.14 14.83 -14.78
N ALA A 189 -4.14 14.49 -13.98
CA ALA A 189 -3.39 15.49 -13.19
C ALA A 189 -2.50 16.38 -14.08
N LEU A 190 -2.00 15.88 -15.22
CA LEU A 190 -1.13 16.62 -16.14
C LEU A 190 -1.91 17.50 -17.12
N LEU A 191 -3.05 17.07 -17.60
CA LEU A 191 -3.82 17.74 -18.65
C LEU A 191 -4.11 19.24 -18.39
N PRO A 192 -4.45 19.66 -17.15
CA PRO A 192 -4.71 21.09 -16.89
C PRO A 192 -3.47 21.97 -16.94
N LEU A 193 -2.27 21.40 -16.90
CA LEU A 193 -1.02 22.13 -16.73
C LEU A 193 -0.06 21.97 -17.90
N ALA A 194 0.14 20.75 -18.42
CA ALA A 194 1.05 20.48 -19.52
C ALA A 194 0.54 21.08 -20.83
N GLY A 195 1.45 21.49 -21.71
CA GLY A 195 1.10 21.95 -23.05
C GLY A 195 0.71 20.80 -24.00
N ARG A 196 1.25 19.60 -23.74
CA ARG A 196 1.00 18.38 -24.49
C ARG A 196 1.18 17.18 -23.57
N VAL A 197 0.26 16.22 -23.62
CA VAL A 197 0.36 14.97 -22.87
C VAL A 197 0.35 13.80 -23.84
N ILE A 198 1.35 12.90 -23.70
CA ILE A 198 1.52 11.71 -24.53
C ILE A 198 1.42 10.49 -23.63
N LEU A 199 0.49 9.60 -23.91
CA LEU A 199 0.39 8.30 -23.24
C LEU A 199 1.21 7.26 -23.99
N CYS A 200 2.28 6.77 -23.37
CA CYS A 200 3.10 5.68 -23.88
C CYS A 200 2.64 4.36 -23.28
N THR A 201 1.97 3.50 -24.07
CA THR A 201 1.44 2.23 -23.57
C THR A 201 2.49 1.14 -23.46
N ASN A 202 3.67 1.34 -24.09
CA ASN A 202 4.77 0.36 -24.16
C ASN A 202 4.34 -0.99 -24.77
N GLY A 203 3.43 -0.95 -25.74
CA GLY A 203 2.89 -2.14 -26.39
C GLY A 203 1.74 -2.83 -25.67
N GLU A 204 1.33 -2.35 -24.50
CA GLU A 204 0.21 -2.90 -23.75
C GLU A 204 -1.13 -2.34 -24.26
N PRO A 205 -2.22 -3.13 -24.25
CA PRO A 205 -3.54 -2.64 -24.59
C PRO A 205 -4.03 -1.64 -23.53
N LEU A 206 -4.85 -0.68 -23.97
CA LEU A 206 -5.53 0.24 -23.06
C LEU A 206 -6.55 -0.52 -22.22
N THR A 207 -6.55 -0.30 -20.92
CA THR A 207 -7.48 -0.89 -19.93
C THR A 207 -8.26 0.17 -19.14
N ALA A 208 -8.15 1.46 -19.56
CA ALA A 208 -8.92 2.59 -19.05
C ALA A 208 -9.34 3.51 -20.21
N ASP A 209 -10.36 4.33 -19.98
CA ASP A 209 -10.88 5.28 -20.96
C ASP A 209 -10.16 6.63 -20.82
N PHE A 210 -9.22 6.90 -21.73
CA PHE A 210 -8.45 8.15 -21.72
C PHE A 210 -9.22 9.29 -22.39
N PRO A 211 -9.13 10.52 -21.85
CA PRO A 211 -9.84 11.68 -22.38
C PRO A 211 -9.34 12.10 -23.76
N GLU A 212 -10.20 12.76 -24.53
CA GLU A 212 -9.82 13.38 -25.81
C GLU A 212 -8.68 14.40 -25.60
N GLY A 213 -7.76 14.49 -26.57
CA GLY A 213 -6.62 15.40 -26.54
C GLY A 213 -5.33 14.78 -25.97
N VAL A 214 -5.37 13.52 -25.52
CA VAL A 214 -4.17 12.75 -25.16
C VAL A 214 -3.65 12.04 -26.41
N GLU A 215 -2.40 12.29 -26.77
CA GLU A 215 -1.72 11.52 -27.81
C GLU A 215 -1.38 10.12 -27.31
N ILE A 216 -1.61 9.08 -28.10
CA ILE A 216 -1.30 7.71 -27.73
C ILE A 216 -0.13 7.19 -28.56
N CYS A 217 0.97 6.83 -27.89
CA CYS A 217 2.10 6.13 -28.46
C CYS A 217 2.07 4.67 -28.00
N THR A 218 1.87 3.74 -28.93
CA THR A 218 1.81 2.30 -28.63
C THR A 218 3.17 1.60 -28.74
N GLU A 219 4.16 2.26 -29.32
CA GLU A 219 5.49 1.72 -29.48
C GLU A 219 6.19 1.51 -28.12
N LYS A 220 7.05 0.50 -28.06
CA LYS A 220 7.83 0.22 -26.85
C LYS A 220 8.96 1.22 -26.68
N LEU A 221 9.22 1.58 -25.42
CA LEU A 221 10.33 2.46 -25.04
C LEU A 221 11.63 1.65 -24.93
N ALA A 222 12.65 2.07 -25.67
CA ALA A 222 14.00 1.53 -25.57
C ALA A 222 14.84 2.29 -24.52
N ALA A 223 14.72 3.63 -24.48
CA ALA A 223 15.50 4.45 -23.57
C ALA A 223 14.81 5.78 -23.23
N VAL A 224 15.18 6.32 -22.08
CA VAL A 224 14.97 7.73 -21.68
C VAL A 224 16.27 8.47 -21.97
N GLU A 225 16.20 9.57 -22.70
CA GLU A 225 17.36 10.33 -23.15
C GLU A 225 17.39 11.74 -22.57
N GLY A 226 18.61 12.23 -22.37
CA GLY A 226 18.94 13.55 -21.89
C GLY A 226 20.32 13.57 -21.23
N GLU A 227 20.97 14.70 -21.17
CA GLU A 227 22.25 14.83 -20.47
C GLU A 227 22.03 15.11 -18.97
N GLU A 228 21.42 16.24 -18.64
CA GLU A 228 21.10 16.63 -17.25
C GLU A 228 19.65 16.29 -16.86
N LYS A 229 18.75 16.39 -17.82
CA LYS A 229 17.30 16.15 -17.67
C LYS A 229 16.75 15.41 -18.87
N VAL A 230 15.59 14.76 -18.70
CA VAL A 230 14.87 14.15 -19.82
C VAL A 230 14.63 15.17 -20.92
N SER A 231 14.98 14.80 -22.16
CA SER A 231 14.76 15.60 -23.37
C SER A 231 14.03 14.82 -24.47
N ALA A 232 14.10 13.48 -24.46
CA ALA A 232 13.38 12.63 -25.37
C ALA A 232 13.19 11.20 -24.82
N LEU A 233 12.26 10.47 -25.41
CA LEU A 233 12.14 9.02 -25.27
C LEU A 233 12.54 8.40 -26.60
N ARG A 234 13.42 7.39 -26.55
CA ARG A 234 13.75 6.57 -27.71
C ARG A 234 12.80 5.38 -27.76
N LEU A 235 12.15 5.19 -28.89
CA LEU A 235 11.29 4.05 -29.17
C LEU A 235 12.12 2.86 -29.71
N GLU A 236 11.60 1.63 -29.63
CA GLU A 236 12.30 0.44 -30.18
C GLU A 236 12.46 0.51 -31.70
N ASN A 237 11.58 1.22 -32.41
CA ASN A 237 11.71 1.47 -33.85
C ASN A 237 12.80 2.49 -34.22
N GLY A 238 13.49 3.08 -33.21
CA GLY A 238 14.54 4.07 -33.35
C GLY A 238 14.05 5.53 -33.42
N GLU A 239 12.77 5.78 -33.42
CA GLU A 239 12.19 7.12 -33.40
C GLU A 239 12.44 7.80 -32.05
N LEU A 240 12.65 9.12 -32.08
CA LEU A 240 12.78 9.96 -30.90
C LEU A 240 11.48 10.73 -30.69
N LEU A 241 10.89 10.58 -29.50
CA LEU A 241 9.72 11.32 -29.05
C LEU A 241 10.18 12.44 -28.11
N PRO A 242 10.22 13.71 -28.55
CA PRO A 242 10.65 14.82 -27.71
C PRO A 242 9.69 15.04 -26.56
N VAL A 243 10.20 15.00 -25.32
CA VAL A 243 9.45 15.24 -24.07
C VAL A 243 10.37 15.88 -23.04
N GLU A 244 9.81 16.69 -22.15
CA GLU A 244 10.56 17.27 -21.03
C GLU A 244 10.38 16.47 -19.73
N GLY A 245 9.47 15.48 -19.72
CA GLY A 245 9.28 14.60 -18.57
C GLY A 245 8.54 13.33 -18.90
N LEU A 246 8.80 12.30 -18.07
CA LEU A 246 8.17 10.99 -18.14
C LEU A 246 7.59 10.63 -16.76
N PHE A 247 6.30 10.42 -16.71
CA PHE A 247 5.58 9.94 -15.51
C PHE A 247 5.34 8.44 -15.61
N VAL A 248 5.90 7.67 -14.68
CA VAL A 248 5.84 6.20 -14.71
C VAL A 248 4.63 5.72 -13.92
N ALA A 249 3.62 5.20 -14.63
CA ALA A 249 2.34 4.74 -14.08
C ALA A 249 1.97 3.35 -14.61
N LEU A 250 2.90 2.39 -14.50
CA LEU A 250 2.72 1.03 -15.02
C LEU A 250 1.88 0.14 -14.07
N GLY A 251 0.85 -0.45 -14.62
CA GLY A 251 -0.04 -1.38 -13.92
C GLY A 251 -0.85 -0.66 -12.84
N VAL A 252 -0.90 -1.21 -11.62
CA VAL A 252 -1.55 -0.59 -10.45
C VAL A 252 -0.54 0.18 -9.61
N ALA A 253 -0.96 1.25 -8.94
CA ALA A 253 -0.09 2.01 -8.05
C ALA A 253 0.43 1.12 -6.91
N GLY A 254 1.73 0.89 -6.90
CA GLY A 254 2.38 0.15 -5.80
C GLY A 254 2.61 1.05 -4.58
N SER A 255 2.83 0.43 -3.40
CA SER A 255 3.06 1.17 -2.15
C SER A 255 4.15 2.24 -2.26
N ALA A 256 5.24 1.98 -2.98
CA ALA A 256 6.32 2.94 -3.15
C ALA A 256 5.89 4.17 -3.96
N ALA A 257 5.09 3.99 -5.02
CA ALA A 257 4.54 5.09 -5.80
C ALA A 257 3.54 5.91 -4.96
N LEU A 258 2.66 5.24 -4.22
CA LEU A 258 1.72 5.88 -3.31
C LEU A 258 2.42 6.67 -2.20
N ALA A 259 3.46 6.09 -1.59
CA ALA A 259 4.24 6.75 -0.54
C ALA A 259 4.93 8.04 -1.04
N ARG A 260 5.47 8.03 -2.26
CA ARG A 260 6.09 9.21 -2.89
C ARG A 260 5.11 10.37 -3.07
N LYS A 261 3.82 10.09 -3.35
CA LYS A 261 2.79 11.15 -3.48
C LYS A 261 2.65 12.02 -2.24
N LEU A 262 2.99 11.49 -1.07
CA LEU A 262 3.00 12.23 0.20
C LEU A 262 4.42 12.65 0.65
N GLY A 263 5.44 12.43 -0.19
CA GLY A 263 6.83 12.78 0.13
C GLY A 263 7.53 11.80 1.08
N ALA A 264 6.98 10.60 1.29
CA ALA A 264 7.65 9.57 2.08
C ALA A 264 8.93 9.07 1.37
N PRO A 265 10.03 8.86 2.10
CA PRO A 265 11.29 8.42 1.50
C PRO A 265 11.17 6.99 0.95
N VAL A 266 11.67 6.82 -0.27
CA VAL A 266 11.71 5.53 -0.98
C VAL A 266 13.10 5.30 -1.51
N GLU A 267 13.73 4.19 -1.14
CA GLU A 267 15.07 3.78 -1.58
C GLU A 267 14.99 2.42 -2.28
N ASN A 268 15.61 2.31 -3.46
CA ASN A 268 15.62 1.08 -4.26
C ASN A 268 14.21 0.47 -4.47
N GLY A 269 13.19 1.32 -4.66
CA GLY A 269 11.80 0.90 -4.81
C GLY A 269 11.13 0.38 -3.54
N ARG A 270 11.74 0.60 -2.37
CA ARG A 270 11.23 0.21 -1.04
C ARG A 270 10.95 1.45 -0.20
N ILE A 271 9.84 1.42 0.54
CA ILE A 271 9.50 2.50 1.46
C ILE A 271 10.44 2.41 2.67
N VAL A 272 11.10 3.52 2.98
CA VAL A 272 11.92 3.62 4.18
C VAL A 272 10.99 3.80 5.39
N VAL A 273 11.11 2.92 6.37
CA VAL A 273 10.36 2.96 7.62
C VAL A 273 11.29 2.88 8.81
N ASP A 274 10.85 3.43 9.93
CA ASP A 274 11.53 3.24 11.21
C ASP A 274 11.17 1.87 11.85
N GLU A 275 11.68 1.62 13.04
CA GLU A 275 11.40 0.40 13.83
C GLU A 275 9.92 0.23 14.23
N ARG A 276 9.11 1.27 14.06
CA ARG A 276 7.65 1.30 14.31
C ARG A 276 6.82 1.24 13.04
N MET A 277 7.43 0.95 11.91
CA MET A 277 6.79 0.93 10.58
C MET A 277 6.27 2.30 10.12
N GLN A 278 6.74 3.41 10.69
CA GLN A 278 6.38 4.78 10.29
C GLN A 278 7.23 5.22 9.10
N THR A 279 6.61 5.90 8.14
CA THR A 279 7.29 6.39 6.92
C THR A 279 7.91 7.80 7.10
N GLY A 280 7.81 8.40 8.30
CA GLY A 280 8.13 9.81 8.52
C GLY A 280 6.98 10.77 8.20
N ILE A 281 5.95 10.32 7.49
CA ILE A 281 4.72 11.07 7.27
C ILE A 281 3.72 10.73 8.39
N PRO A 282 3.18 11.71 9.12
CA PRO A 282 2.26 11.46 10.22
C PRO A 282 1.02 10.68 9.79
N GLY A 283 0.78 9.52 10.41
CA GLY A 283 -0.36 8.65 10.10
C GLY A 283 -0.14 7.67 8.94
N LEU A 284 0.97 7.79 8.21
CA LEU A 284 1.31 6.88 7.12
C LEU A 284 2.32 5.82 7.57
N TYR A 285 1.94 4.56 7.43
CA TYR A 285 2.73 3.37 7.77
C TYR A 285 2.93 2.49 6.54
N ALA A 286 3.95 1.65 6.56
CA ALA A 286 4.14 0.63 5.54
C ALA A 286 4.57 -0.69 6.16
N ALA A 287 4.15 -1.83 5.57
CA ALA A 287 4.40 -3.15 6.11
C ALA A 287 4.48 -4.23 5.02
N GLY A 288 5.27 -5.25 5.25
CA GLY A 288 5.47 -6.37 4.33
C GLY A 288 6.55 -6.09 3.29
N ASP A 289 6.44 -6.73 2.13
CA ASP A 289 7.53 -6.71 1.13
C ASP A 289 7.83 -5.32 0.56
N CYS A 290 6.91 -4.37 0.67
CA CYS A 290 7.13 -2.99 0.23
C CYS A 290 8.18 -2.24 1.06
N THR A 291 8.52 -2.71 2.26
CA THR A 291 9.58 -2.17 3.12
C THR A 291 10.95 -2.84 2.90
N GLY A 292 11.00 -3.90 2.09
CA GLY A 292 12.23 -4.66 1.85
C GLY A 292 12.57 -5.68 2.94
N GLY A 293 13.86 -5.96 3.14
CA GLY A 293 14.33 -6.95 4.11
C GLY A 293 13.99 -8.40 3.72
N LEU A 294 13.65 -9.24 4.69
CA LEU A 294 13.27 -10.63 4.48
C LEU A 294 11.88 -10.72 3.84
N LEU A 295 11.81 -11.11 2.57
CA LEU A 295 10.55 -11.23 1.82
C LEU A 295 9.85 -12.56 2.14
N GLN A 296 9.24 -12.65 3.32
CA GLN A 296 8.59 -13.85 3.86
C GLN A 296 7.27 -13.51 4.55
N VAL A 297 6.36 -14.49 4.59
CA VAL A 297 5.04 -14.37 5.23
C VAL A 297 5.18 -13.97 6.71
N CYS A 298 6.08 -14.59 7.45
CA CYS A 298 6.28 -14.32 8.88
C CYS A 298 6.67 -12.85 9.16
N LYS A 299 7.57 -12.27 8.34
CA LYS A 299 7.94 -10.85 8.44
C LYS A 299 6.75 -9.96 8.09
N ALA A 300 6.04 -10.25 6.99
CA ALA A 300 4.89 -9.47 6.56
C ALA A 300 3.79 -9.45 7.64
N VAL A 301 3.49 -10.60 8.26
CA VAL A 301 2.52 -10.70 9.37
C VAL A 301 2.97 -9.88 10.59
N TYR A 302 4.24 -9.98 10.98
CA TYR A 302 4.81 -9.21 12.08
C TYR A 302 4.72 -7.70 11.85
N GLU A 303 5.17 -7.24 10.69
CA GLU A 303 5.16 -5.81 10.36
C GLU A 303 3.76 -5.23 10.26
N GLY A 304 2.81 -6.00 9.69
CA GLY A 304 1.40 -5.60 9.65
C GLY A 304 0.81 -5.41 11.06
N ALA A 305 1.06 -6.35 11.96
CA ALA A 305 0.64 -6.24 13.35
C ALA A 305 1.27 -5.03 14.06
N LEU A 306 2.56 -4.79 13.83
CA LEU A 306 3.30 -3.67 14.41
C LEU A 306 2.79 -2.33 13.90
N ALA A 307 2.65 -2.16 12.56
CA ALA A 307 2.12 -0.96 11.94
C ALA A 307 0.73 -0.59 12.49
N ALA A 308 -0.17 -1.57 12.58
CA ALA A 308 -1.49 -1.36 13.17
C ALA A 308 -1.42 -0.94 14.64
N THR A 309 -0.56 -1.59 15.44
CA THR A 309 -0.39 -1.26 16.85
C THR A 309 0.08 0.18 17.04
N GLU A 310 1.04 0.63 16.24
CA GLU A 310 1.56 2.00 16.30
C GLU A 310 0.54 3.03 15.77
N ALA A 311 -0.21 2.70 14.71
CA ALA A 311 -1.31 3.54 14.22
C ALA A 311 -2.39 3.74 15.30
N ILE A 312 -2.77 2.68 16.01
CA ILE A 312 -3.73 2.75 17.12
C ILE A 312 -3.21 3.65 18.26
N LYS A 313 -1.93 3.52 18.62
CA LYS A 313 -1.30 4.39 19.65
C LYS A 313 -1.35 5.86 19.22
N GLN A 314 -1.01 6.16 17.96
CA GLN A 314 -1.05 7.51 17.43
C GLN A 314 -2.48 8.09 17.46
N ILE A 315 -3.50 7.31 17.03
CA ILE A 315 -4.90 7.75 17.05
C ILE A 315 -5.34 8.08 18.47
N ARG A 316 -5.02 7.20 19.45
CA ARG A 316 -5.36 7.39 20.85
C ARG A 316 -4.57 8.52 21.54
N GLY A 317 -3.38 8.83 21.06
CA GLY A 317 -2.51 9.89 21.58
C GLY A 317 -2.79 11.29 21.03
N LYS A 318 -3.66 11.42 20.03
CA LYS A 318 -4.09 12.74 19.45
C LYS A 318 -5.10 13.50 20.34
N LYS A 319 -5.23 13.16 21.61
CA LYS A 319 -6.07 13.84 22.62
C LYS A 319 -5.38 15.05 23.22
#